data_a4a3d9fd537ebfa6ea1538172678ca59
#
_entry.id   a4a3d9fd537ebfa6ea1538172678ca59
#
_cell.length_a   1.000
_cell.length_b   1.000
_cell.length_c   1.000
_cell.angle_alpha   90.00
_cell.angle_beta   90.00
_cell.angle_gamma   90.00
#
_symmetry.space_group_name_H-M   'P 1'
#
loop_
_entity.id
_entity.type
_entity.pdbx_description
1 polymer ?
#
loop_
_entity_poly.entity_id
_entity_poly.type
_entity_poly.pdbx_seq_one_letter_code
_entity_poly.pdbx_strand_id
1 'polypeptide(L)'
;MRRLILYIIGIVVTAMGAHANPRYCARYVKEHLLYQRGTETNVIDIDMEWPEMVDGSAAVPLQRLLTRTLLGNEHSTLDSAYTRFLARFGEPVTRQFDSIPDDSRFCYVSCTLKLIGHRTDSYISMRASYVCSPEQNSTQKGDTVSMLVTYDLGSGTIMRDADLLRINRLRDGYYGDDVVYNLLAGTHTPLPENIYTLQVNDACLADDALLIDMCCTDGERITPFTTLVAPDRIRSIVTKNVKRLMSGSVTLLADQYMLPTRVDGDTVYTHADQAPRFDFNGESLMNYLARNLRLDPRAIERLPAGARAVIAFIVDASGHIRRPCVVSSATPGIDRELMRAARLMPAWAPGTVGGKPANVWCMLPIVLKK
;
A
#
# COMPACT_ATOMS: atom_id res chain seq x y z
N MET A 1 -8.52 31.79 -9.09
CA MET A 1 -8.84 30.33 -9.03
C MET A 1 -7.99 29.60 -10.08
N ARG A 2 -6.86 28.98 -9.67
CA ARG A 2 -6.09 28.11 -10.58
C ARG A 2 -6.90 26.84 -10.79
N ARG A 3 -7.27 26.55 -12.03
CA ARG A 3 -7.97 25.31 -12.39
C ARG A 3 -7.04 24.15 -12.15
N LEU A 4 -7.45 23.21 -11.31
CA LEU A 4 -6.77 21.91 -11.17
C LEU A 4 -6.83 21.21 -12.53
N ILE A 5 -5.67 20.90 -13.11
CA ILE A 5 -5.59 20.13 -14.35
C ILE A 5 -5.36 18.69 -13.97
N LEU A 6 -6.41 17.88 -14.07
CA LEU A 6 -6.29 16.42 -13.96
C LEU A 6 -5.91 15.84 -15.33
N TYR A 7 -4.89 15.00 -15.35
CA TYR A 7 -4.57 14.18 -16.52
C TYR A 7 -4.85 12.71 -16.20
N ILE A 8 -5.77 12.11 -16.94
CA ILE A 8 -5.93 10.66 -16.97
C ILE A 8 -5.05 10.16 -18.11
N ILE A 9 -4.01 9.39 -17.80
CA ILE A 9 -3.05 8.87 -18.80
C ILE A 9 -3.64 7.71 -19.62
N GLY A 10 -4.90 7.41 -19.44
CA GLY A 10 -5.62 6.38 -20.18
C GLY A 10 -6.31 5.40 -19.24
N ILE A 11 -7.39 4.81 -19.70
CA ILE A 11 -7.97 3.61 -19.09
C ILE A 11 -7.13 2.48 -19.63
N VAL A 12 -6.24 1.95 -18.80
CA VAL A 12 -5.51 0.74 -19.17
C VAL A 12 -6.42 -0.44 -18.86
N VAL A 13 -7.20 -0.84 -19.85
CA VAL A 13 -7.61 -2.24 -19.90
C VAL A 13 -6.33 -2.96 -20.27
N THR A 14 -5.72 -3.65 -19.32
CA THR A 14 -4.44 -4.32 -19.56
C THR A 14 -4.62 -5.37 -20.63
N ALA A 15 -4.30 -5.02 -21.87
CA ALA A 15 -4.10 -6.00 -22.93
C ALA A 15 -2.73 -6.67 -22.67
N MET A 16 -2.67 -7.57 -21.71
CA MET A 16 -1.51 -8.45 -21.56
C MET A 16 -1.68 -9.60 -22.55
N GLY A 17 -0.68 -9.78 -23.41
CA GLY A 17 -0.63 -10.91 -24.33
C GLY A 17 -0.80 -12.24 -23.58
N ALA A 18 -1.44 -13.21 -24.20
CA ALA A 18 -1.95 -14.46 -23.64
C ALA A 18 -0.91 -15.41 -23.00
N HIS A 19 0.34 -15.01 -22.77
CA HIS A 19 1.43 -15.88 -22.34
C HIS A 19 2.36 -15.33 -21.24
N ALA A 20 2.09 -14.17 -20.64
CA ALA A 20 2.91 -13.72 -19.52
C ALA A 20 2.35 -14.31 -18.21
N ASN A 21 3.15 -15.10 -17.52
CA ASN A 21 2.88 -15.45 -16.12
C ASN A 21 2.73 -14.18 -15.30
N PRO A 22 1.76 -14.12 -14.38
CA PRO A 22 1.56 -12.97 -13.53
C PRO A 22 2.83 -12.64 -12.75
N ARG A 23 3.30 -11.40 -12.86
CA ARG A 23 4.47 -10.93 -12.13
C ARG A 23 4.13 -10.63 -10.67
N TYR A 24 2.94 -10.12 -10.43
CA TYR A 24 2.46 -9.85 -9.08
C TYR A 24 0.95 -10.02 -9.00
N CYS A 25 0.49 -10.83 -8.07
CA CYS A 25 -0.92 -11.01 -7.75
C CYS A 25 -1.14 -10.63 -6.29
N ALA A 26 -1.91 -9.59 -6.04
CA ALA A 26 -2.24 -9.14 -4.71
C ALA A 26 -3.73 -9.30 -4.42
N ARG A 27 -4.03 -9.70 -3.18
CA ARG A 27 -5.37 -9.61 -2.63
C ARG A 27 -5.48 -8.35 -1.79
N TYR A 28 -6.41 -7.47 -2.16
CA TYR A 28 -6.66 -6.24 -1.42
C TYR A 28 -7.73 -6.48 -0.35
N VAL A 29 -7.37 -6.18 0.89
CA VAL A 29 -8.30 -6.21 2.03
C VAL A 29 -8.38 -4.79 2.57
N LYS A 30 -9.54 -4.14 2.38
CA LYS A 30 -9.79 -2.79 2.89
C LYS A 30 -11.12 -2.80 3.63
N GLU A 31 -11.04 -2.80 4.93
CA GLU A 31 -12.20 -2.95 5.81
C GLU A 31 -12.13 -1.98 6.98
N HIS A 32 -13.28 -1.50 7.40
CA HIS A 32 -13.51 -0.76 8.63
C HIS A 32 -14.54 -1.52 9.44
N LEU A 33 -14.13 -2.11 10.54
CA LEU A 33 -14.92 -3.08 11.29
C LEU A 33 -15.10 -2.61 12.74
N LEU A 34 -16.25 -2.98 13.31
CA LEU A 34 -16.54 -2.79 14.72
C LEU A 34 -16.74 -4.14 15.37
N TYR A 35 -16.01 -4.38 16.45
CA TYR A 35 -16.09 -5.58 17.26
C TYR A 35 -16.30 -5.22 18.72
N GLN A 36 -17.08 -5.99 19.44
CA GLN A 36 -17.36 -5.74 20.86
C GLN A 36 -16.99 -6.95 21.71
N ARG A 37 -16.27 -6.68 22.80
CA ARG A 37 -15.95 -7.64 23.85
C ARG A 37 -16.35 -7.08 25.22
N GLY A 38 -17.51 -7.47 25.73
CA GLY A 38 -18.06 -6.88 26.94
C GLY A 38 -18.36 -5.38 26.74
N THR A 39 -17.76 -4.52 27.54
CA THR A 39 -17.89 -3.05 27.43
C THR A 39 -16.82 -2.41 26.53
N GLU A 40 -15.92 -3.21 25.94
CA GLU A 40 -14.91 -2.70 25.01
C GLU A 40 -15.38 -2.78 23.58
N THR A 41 -15.28 -1.65 22.89
CA THR A 41 -15.56 -1.52 21.46
C THR A 41 -14.24 -1.35 20.69
N ASN A 42 -13.97 -2.27 19.78
CA ASN A 42 -12.78 -2.28 18.96
C ASN A 42 -13.12 -1.72 17.58
N VAL A 43 -12.46 -0.62 17.21
CA VAL A 43 -12.51 -0.03 15.87
C VAL A 43 -11.31 -0.54 15.10
N ILE A 44 -11.56 -1.35 14.07
CA ILE A 44 -10.51 -2.06 13.36
C ILE A 44 -10.45 -1.55 11.91
N ASP A 45 -9.35 -0.91 11.56
CA ASP A 45 -9.05 -0.45 10.21
C ASP A 45 -8.03 -1.37 9.55
N ILE A 46 -8.39 -1.95 8.43
CA ILE A 46 -7.52 -2.83 7.65
C ILE A 46 -7.33 -2.27 6.26
N ASP A 47 -6.07 -2.12 5.85
CA ASP A 47 -5.69 -1.69 4.51
C ASP A 47 -4.45 -2.47 4.07
N MET A 48 -4.67 -3.69 3.58
CA MET A 48 -3.61 -4.62 3.22
C MET A 48 -3.61 -4.93 1.72
N GLU A 49 -2.42 -4.86 1.14
CA GLU A 49 -2.06 -5.38 -0.17
C GLU A 49 -1.32 -6.70 0.04
N TRP A 50 -2.07 -7.79 0.12
CA TRP A 50 -1.53 -9.10 0.45
C TRP A 50 -0.89 -9.76 -0.78
N PRO A 51 0.41 -10.13 -0.76
CA PRO A 51 1.08 -10.78 -1.87
C PRO A 51 0.65 -12.24 -1.98
N GLU A 52 -0.27 -12.57 -2.88
CA GLU A 52 -0.66 -13.97 -3.11
C GLU A 52 0.38 -14.70 -3.97
N MET A 53 0.83 -14.06 -5.05
CA MET A 53 1.88 -14.58 -5.92
C MET A 53 2.84 -13.46 -6.33
N VAL A 54 4.11 -13.80 -6.42
CA VAL A 54 5.18 -12.92 -6.90
C VAL A 54 6.00 -13.71 -7.93
N ASP A 55 6.13 -13.18 -9.14
CA ASP A 55 6.80 -13.81 -10.28
C ASP A 55 6.38 -15.28 -10.50
N GLY A 56 5.05 -15.51 -10.40
CA GLY A 56 4.44 -16.81 -10.65
C GLY A 56 4.53 -17.82 -9.48
N SER A 57 5.04 -17.42 -8.33
CA SER A 57 5.19 -18.29 -7.15
C SER A 57 4.60 -17.67 -5.89
N ALA A 58 4.09 -18.49 -4.99
CA ALA A 58 3.70 -18.03 -3.65
C ALA A 58 4.97 -17.74 -2.84
N ALA A 59 5.08 -16.51 -2.32
CA ALA A 59 6.18 -16.10 -1.45
C ALA A 59 5.94 -16.57 0.00
N VAL A 60 5.87 -17.88 0.21
CA VAL A 60 5.44 -18.48 1.49
C VAL A 60 6.22 -17.98 2.70
N PRO A 61 7.56 -17.85 2.69
CA PRO A 61 8.30 -17.31 3.83
C PRO A 61 7.90 -15.87 4.15
N LEU A 62 7.68 -15.03 3.13
CA LEU A 62 7.19 -13.66 3.30
C LEU A 62 5.77 -13.66 3.88
N GLN A 63 4.86 -14.45 3.33
CA GLN A 63 3.48 -14.56 3.81
C GLN A 63 3.42 -14.99 5.29
N ARG A 64 4.23 -15.97 5.71
CA ARG A 64 4.32 -16.40 7.12
C ARG A 64 4.82 -15.27 8.04
N LEU A 65 5.84 -14.54 7.61
CA LEU A 65 6.32 -13.38 8.36
C LEU A 65 5.22 -12.33 8.51
N LEU A 66 4.51 -12.01 7.42
CA LEU A 66 3.45 -11.01 7.42
C LEU A 66 2.27 -11.41 8.30
N THR A 67 1.80 -12.67 8.25
CA THR A 67 0.72 -13.15 9.14
C THR A 67 1.12 -13.08 10.60
N ARG A 68 2.35 -13.46 10.94
CA ARG A 68 2.86 -13.34 12.29
C ARG A 68 2.93 -11.88 12.76
N THR A 69 3.46 -11.00 11.92
CA THR A 69 3.68 -9.59 12.29
C THR A 69 2.37 -8.80 12.39
N LEU A 70 1.47 -8.93 11.41
CA LEU A 70 0.24 -8.15 11.34
C LEU A 70 -0.92 -8.79 12.10
N LEU A 71 -1.05 -10.10 12.02
CA LEU A 71 -2.22 -10.82 12.53
C LEU A 71 -1.91 -11.61 13.80
N GLY A 72 -0.64 -11.62 14.25
CA GLY A 72 -0.21 -12.24 15.50
C GLY A 72 -0.34 -13.77 15.52
N ASN A 73 -0.34 -14.41 14.35
CA ASN A 73 -0.39 -15.87 14.24
C ASN A 73 0.26 -16.38 12.96
N GLU A 74 0.73 -17.63 12.97
CA GLU A 74 1.39 -18.29 11.84
C GLU A 74 0.44 -19.29 11.18
N HIS A 75 -0.52 -18.80 10.39
CA HIS A 75 -1.36 -19.67 9.58
C HIS A 75 -0.89 -19.77 8.14
N SER A 76 -1.21 -20.88 7.50
CA SER A 76 -0.83 -21.17 6.11
C SER A 76 -1.58 -20.31 5.10
N THR A 77 -2.75 -19.78 5.46
CA THR A 77 -3.58 -18.95 4.60
C THR A 77 -3.96 -17.64 5.27
N LEU A 78 -4.12 -16.59 4.46
CA LEU A 78 -4.58 -15.29 4.94
C LEU A 78 -5.96 -15.40 5.63
N ASP A 79 -6.90 -16.15 5.04
CA ASP A 79 -8.27 -16.27 5.57
C ASP A 79 -8.29 -16.87 6.98
N SER A 80 -7.51 -17.94 7.19
CA SER A 80 -7.41 -18.56 8.52
C SER A 80 -6.76 -17.63 9.54
N ALA A 81 -5.69 -16.92 9.13
CA ALA A 81 -5.00 -15.97 9.97
C ALA A 81 -5.89 -14.78 10.32
N TYR A 82 -6.62 -14.29 9.34
CA TYR A 82 -7.54 -13.15 9.46
C TYR A 82 -8.72 -13.44 10.38
N THR A 83 -9.37 -14.59 10.21
CA THR A 83 -10.48 -15.03 11.07
C THR A 83 -10.03 -15.12 12.54
N ARG A 84 -8.85 -15.70 12.81
CA ARG A 84 -8.30 -15.74 14.16
C ARG A 84 -7.92 -14.37 14.71
N PHE A 85 -7.42 -13.51 13.87
CA PHE A 85 -7.12 -12.13 14.26
C PHE A 85 -8.37 -11.43 14.74
N LEU A 86 -9.46 -11.44 13.97
CA LEU A 86 -10.73 -10.80 14.34
C LEU A 86 -11.35 -11.40 15.58
N ALA A 87 -11.28 -12.71 15.76
CA ALA A 87 -11.83 -13.38 16.96
C ALA A 87 -11.23 -12.90 18.29
N ARG A 88 -10.05 -12.25 18.25
CA ARG A 88 -9.44 -11.66 19.46
C ARG A 88 -10.21 -10.45 19.99
N PHE A 89 -10.97 -9.78 19.14
CA PHE A 89 -11.67 -8.53 19.46
C PHE A 89 -13.13 -8.73 19.87
N GLY A 90 -13.61 -9.97 19.95
CA GLY A 90 -14.97 -10.32 20.34
C GLY A 90 -15.88 -10.57 19.16
N GLU A 91 -17.14 -10.14 19.27
CA GLU A 91 -18.15 -10.38 18.24
C GLU A 91 -18.34 -9.15 17.33
N PRO A 92 -18.67 -9.35 16.05
CA PRO A 92 -18.91 -8.24 15.14
C PRO A 92 -20.17 -7.46 15.55
N VAL A 93 -20.08 -6.14 15.54
CA VAL A 93 -21.20 -5.25 15.82
C VAL A 93 -21.95 -4.99 14.52
N THR A 94 -23.17 -5.48 14.42
CA THR A 94 -24.05 -5.28 13.25
C THR A 94 -24.91 -4.01 13.34
N ARG A 95 -24.85 -3.29 14.47
CA ARG A 95 -25.63 -2.08 14.74
C ARG A 95 -24.90 -0.83 14.28
N GLN A 96 -25.65 0.24 13.95
CA GLN A 96 -25.07 1.54 13.61
C GLN A 96 -24.32 2.14 14.81
N PHE A 97 -23.33 2.97 14.54
CA PHE A 97 -22.44 3.62 15.52
C PHE A 97 -23.21 4.35 16.63
N ASP A 98 -24.38 4.91 16.32
CA ASP A 98 -25.25 5.66 17.24
C ASP A 98 -25.88 4.81 18.36
N SER A 99 -25.68 3.49 18.35
CA SER A 99 -26.21 2.57 19.35
C SER A 99 -25.15 2.04 20.34
N ILE A 100 -23.92 2.56 20.28
CA ILE A 100 -22.86 2.20 21.22
C ILE A 100 -23.13 2.92 22.55
N PRO A 101 -23.11 2.22 23.70
CA PRO A 101 -23.31 2.85 25.00
C PRO A 101 -22.27 3.93 25.31
N ASP A 102 -22.69 5.02 25.96
CA ASP A 102 -21.82 6.16 26.33
C ASP A 102 -20.66 5.78 27.26
N ASP A 103 -20.76 4.64 27.96
CA ASP A 103 -19.74 4.09 28.86
C ASP A 103 -18.77 3.11 28.17
N SER A 104 -18.90 2.94 26.85
CA SER A 104 -18.02 2.08 26.06
C SER A 104 -16.59 2.58 26.07
N ARG A 105 -15.65 1.65 26.23
CA ARG A 105 -14.21 1.89 26.08
C ARG A 105 -13.80 1.54 24.68
N PHE A 106 -13.03 2.41 24.06
CA PHE A 106 -12.59 2.20 22.67
C PHE A 106 -11.16 1.70 22.61
N CYS A 107 -10.91 0.82 21.67
CA CYS A 107 -9.57 0.43 21.24
C CYS A 107 -9.50 0.55 19.72
N TYR A 108 -8.54 1.33 19.25
CA TYR A 108 -8.30 1.54 17.82
C TYR A 108 -7.21 0.60 17.35
N VAL A 109 -7.54 -0.23 16.37
CA VAL A 109 -6.61 -1.20 15.76
C VAL A 109 -6.45 -0.86 14.29
N SER A 110 -5.21 -0.73 13.84
CA SER A 110 -4.89 -0.50 12.43
C SER A 110 -3.90 -1.54 11.94
N CYS A 111 -4.23 -2.19 10.82
CA CYS A 111 -3.34 -3.09 10.10
C CYS A 111 -3.11 -2.56 8.70
N THR A 112 -1.88 -2.24 8.35
CA THR A 112 -1.52 -1.81 7.00
C THR A 112 -0.43 -2.68 6.41
N LEU A 113 -0.56 -2.98 5.13
CA LEU A 113 0.45 -3.66 4.33
C LEU A 113 0.51 -3.03 2.95
N LYS A 114 1.69 -2.56 2.55
CA LYS A 114 1.89 -1.85 1.28
C LYS A 114 3.10 -2.37 0.54
N LEU A 115 2.97 -2.51 -0.77
CA LEU A 115 4.10 -2.73 -1.67
C LEU A 115 4.97 -1.47 -1.71
N ILE A 116 6.28 -1.64 -1.53
CA ILE A 116 7.28 -0.56 -1.59
C ILE A 116 8.09 -0.62 -2.88
N GLY A 117 8.49 -1.82 -3.30
CA GLY A 117 9.25 -2.00 -4.54
C GLY A 117 9.20 -3.44 -5.01
N HIS A 118 9.32 -3.61 -6.33
CA HIS A 118 9.38 -4.92 -6.96
C HIS A 118 10.28 -4.88 -8.19
N ARG A 119 11.23 -5.77 -8.24
CA ARG A 119 12.02 -6.04 -9.46
C ARG A 119 11.84 -7.49 -9.87
N THR A 120 11.45 -7.68 -11.11
CA THR A 120 11.20 -8.99 -11.72
C THR A 120 12.36 -9.95 -11.49
N ASP A 121 12.05 -11.16 -11.05
CA ASP A 121 12.99 -12.24 -10.75
C ASP A 121 14.08 -11.87 -9.73
N SER A 122 13.94 -10.76 -9.01
CA SER A 122 14.91 -10.27 -8.05
C SER A 122 14.35 -10.15 -6.64
N TYR A 123 13.45 -9.20 -6.38
CA TYR A 123 12.90 -8.98 -5.05
C TYR A 123 11.51 -8.38 -5.04
N ILE A 124 10.84 -8.52 -3.92
CA ILE A 124 9.67 -7.72 -3.53
C ILE A 124 9.90 -7.15 -2.13
N SER A 125 9.52 -5.90 -1.94
CA SER A 125 9.61 -5.22 -0.64
C SER A 125 8.26 -4.71 -0.19
N MET A 126 7.98 -4.90 1.10
CA MET A 126 6.71 -4.52 1.73
C MET A 126 6.98 -3.69 2.98
N ARG A 127 6.03 -2.78 3.28
CA ARG A 127 5.89 -2.15 4.59
C ARG A 127 4.68 -2.74 5.29
N ALA A 128 4.89 -3.29 6.46
CA ALA A 128 3.86 -3.83 7.32
C ALA A 128 3.76 -3.01 8.61
N SER A 129 2.56 -2.62 9.04
CA SER A 129 2.36 -1.93 10.30
C SER A 129 1.10 -2.43 11.00
N TYR A 130 1.23 -2.69 12.28
CA TYR A 130 0.14 -2.97 13.20
C TYR A 130 0.19 -1.97 14.34
N VAL A 131 -0.93 -1.36 14.65
CA VAL A 131 -1.08 -0.43 15.77
C VAL A 131 -2.32 -0.81 16.56
N CYS A 132 -2.17 -0.96 17.86
CA CYS A 132 -3.27 -1.11 18.80
C CYS A 132 -3.16 0.02 19.83
N SER A 133 -4.13 0.94 19.80
CA SER A 133 -4.17 2.12 20.68
C SER A 133 -5.44 2.08 21.55
N PRO A 134 -5.36 1.51 22.74
CA PRO A 134 -6.47 1.53 23.69
C PRO A 134 -6.64 2.90 24.31
N GLU A 135 -7.89 3.31 24.55
CA GLU A 135 -8.17 4.49 25.39
C GLU A 135 -7.81 4.26 26.85
N GLN A 136 -7.78 5.37 27.62
CA GLN A 136 -7.57 5.31 29.07
C GLN A 136 -8.62 4.40 29.72
N ASN A 137 -8.15 3.50 30.61
CA ASN A 137 -8.95 2.46 31.27
C ASN A 137 -9.40 1.27 30.41
N SER A 138 -8.90 1.12 29.19
CA SER A 138 -9.05 -0.14 28.45
C SER A 138 -8.30 -1.28 29.17
N THR A 139 -8.81 -2.49 29.05
CA THR A 139 -8.12 -3.70 29.54
C THR A 139 -7.05 -4.19 28.56
N GLN A 140 -7.06 -3.66 27.33
CA GLN A 140 -6.07 -4.00 26.30
C GLN A 140 -4.78 -3.22 26.50
N LYS A 141 -3.68 -3.86 26.13
CA LYS A 141 -2.37 -3.23 26.10
C LYS A 141 -2.12 -2.63 24.72
N GLY A 142 -1.70 -1.37 24.70
CA GLY A 142 -1.23 -0.73 23.47
C GLY A 142 0.00 -1.45 22.90
N ASP A 143 0.01 -1.61 21.60
CA ASP A 143 1.11 -2.24 20.87
C ASP A 143 1.28 -1.62 19.49
N THR A 144 2.53 -1.47 19.06
CA THR A 144 2.86 -0.93 17.74
C THR A 144 4.00 -1.72 17.16
N VAL A 145 3.77 -2.29 15.98
CA VAL A 145 4.79 -2.96 15.19
C VAL A 145 4.86 -2.28 13.83
N SER A 146 6.06 -1.87 13.42
CA SER A 146 6.34 -1.43 12.06
C SER A 146 7.52 -2.22 11.52
N MET A 147 7.42 -2.67 10.28
CA MET A 147 8.43 -3.52 9.66
C MET A 147 8.57 -3.14 8.18
N LEU A 148 9.80 -2.92 7.77
CA LEU A 148 10.22 -2.94 6.38
C LEU A 148 10.85 -4.30 6.07
N VAL A 149 10.48 -4.92 4.98
CA VAL A 149 11.00 -6.23 4.60
C VAL A 149 11.27 -6.29 3.11
N THR A 150 12.40 -6.87 2.74
CA THR A 150 12.71 -7.26 1.37
C THR A 150 12.77 -8.78 1.29
N TYR A 151 12.05 -9.36 0.35
CA TYR A 151 12.11 -10.79 0.05
C TYR A 151 12.88 -11.01 -1.25
N ASP A 152 13.99 -11.71 -1.16
CA ASP A 152 14.82 -12.09 -2.30
C ASP A 152 14.17 -13.29 -3.02
N LEU A 153 13.71 -13.08 -4.23
CA LEU A 153 13.01 -14.09 -5.03
C LEU A 153 13.96 -15.20 -5.50
N GLY A 154 15.22 -14.86 -5.75
CA GLY A 154 16.22 -15.84 -6.21
C GLY A 154 16.65 -16.83 -5.14
N SER A 155 16.82 -16.38 -3.91
CA SER A 155 17.23 -17.24 -2.78
C SER A 155 16.07 -17.72 -1.91
N GLY A 156 14.88 -17.13 -2.06
CA GLY A 156 13.72 -17.42 -1.21
C GLY A 156 13.90 -16.95 0.24
N THR A 157 14.76 -15.95 0.49
CA THR A 157 15.10 -15.47 1.83
C THR A 157 14.56 -14.09 2.12
N ILE A 158 14.25 -13.86 3.39
CA ILE A 158 13.87 -12.54 3.90
C ILE A 158 15.13 -11.78 4.27
N MET A 159 15.24 -10.56 3.76
CA MET A 159 16.30 -9.62 4.06
C MET A 159 15.79 -8.48 4.93
N ARG A 160 16.58 -8.16 5.95
CA ARG A 160 16.33 -7.07 6.87
C ARG A 160 17.39 -5.98 6.68
N ASP A 161 17.27 -4.93 7.45
CA ASP A 161 18.20 -3.79 7.47
C ASP A 161 19.68 -4.20 7.47
N ALA A 162 20.06 -5.16 8.33
CA ALA A 162 21.44 -5.65 8.44
C ALA A 162 21.96 -6.37 7.18
N ASP A 163 21.06 -6.95 6.36
CA ASP A 163 21.41 -7.58 5.09
C ASP A 163 21.63 -6.56 3.97
N LEU A 164 21.02 -5.37 4.12
CA LEU A 164 21.04 -4.29 3.15
C LEU A 164 22.07 -3.20 3.46
N LEU A 165 22.24 -2.90 4.75
CA LEU A 165 23.09 -1.82 5.25
C LEU A 165 24.14 -2.32 6.23
N ARG A 166 25.31 -1.72 6.23
CA ARG A 166 26.38 -1.97 7.21
C ARG A 166 26.12 -1.15 8.48
N ILE A 167 25.13 -1.55 9.26
CA ILE A 167 24.56 -0.77 10.37
C ILE A 167 25.60 -0.47 11.47
N ASN A 168 26.59 -1.36 11.69
CA ASN A 168 27.62 -1.11 12.69
C ASN A 168 28.40 0.19 12.45
N ARG A 169 28.57 0.58 11.18
CA ARG A 169 29.18 1.88 10.86
C ARG A 169 28.31 3.07 11.20
N LEU A 170 26.98 2.91 11.16
CA LEU A 170 26.04 3.96 11.53
C LEU A 170 25.93 4.12 13.05
N ARG A 171 26.02 3.02 13.82
CA ARG A 171 25.94 3.07 15.30
C ARG A 171 27.18 3.67 15.95
N ASP A 172 28.35 3.48 15.38
CA ASP A 172 29.62 3.89 15.95
C ASP A 172 29.94 5.39 15.74
N GLY A 173 28.99 6.19 15.26
CA GLY A 173 29.20 7.64 15.03
C GLY A 173 30.20 7.96 13.91
N TYR A 174 30.68 6.95 13.19
CA TYR A 174 31.64 7.10 12.09
C TYR A 174 30.88 7.26 10.76
N TYR A 175 30.22 8.40 10.63
CA TYR A 175 29.58 8.75 9.36
C TYR A 175 30.55 9.64 8.58
N GLY A 176 30.83 9.30 7.31
CA GLY A 176 31.30 10.34 6.43
C GLY A 176 30.19 11.39 6.28
N ASP A 177 30.56 12.66 6.36
CA ASP A 177 29.61 13.78 6.27
C ASP A 177 28.66 13.66 5.09
N ASP A 178 29.13 13.09 3.96
CA ASP A 178 28.33 12.82 2.76
C ASP A 178 27.19 11.81 3.01
N VAL A 179 27.41 10.77 3.79
CA VAL A 179 26.37 9.75 4.08
C VAL A 179 25.26 10.35 4.93
N VAL A 180 25.65 11.06 6.00
CA VAL A 180 24.69 11.73 6.90
C VAL A 180 23.88 12.75 6.09
N TYR A 181 24.54 13.59 5.33
CA TYR A 181 23.88 14.59 4.49
C TYR A 181 22.85 13.95 3.54
N ASN A 182 23.22 12.88 2.82
CA ASN A 182 22.34 12.22 1.88
C ASN A 182 21.16 11.50 2.56
N LEU A 183 21.36 10.95 3.76
CA LEU A 183 20.28 10.35 4.55
C LEU A 183 19.28 11.41 5.02
N LEU A 184 19.77 12.57 5.49
CA LEU A 184 18.91 13.66 5.95
C LEU A 184 18.22 14.37 4.79
N ALA A 185 18.87 14.51 3.64
CA ALA A 185 18.28 15.13 2.44
C ALA A 185 17.14 14.32 1.81
N GLY A 186 17.06 13.01 2.09
CA GLY A 186 16.02 12.11 1.57
C GLY A 186 14.71 12.14 2.37
N THR A 187 14.60 12.93 3.43
CA THR A 187 13.39 13.01 4.26
C THR A 187 12.64 14.33 4.05
N HIS A 188 11.32 14.26 4.22
CA HIS A 188 10.44 15.43 4.29
C HIS A 188 9.99 15.76 5.73
N THR A 189 10.42 14.96 6.69
CA THR A 189 10.12 15.19 8.11
C THR A 189 10.96 16.38 8.62
N PRO A 190 10.36 17.37 9.28
CA PRO A 190 11.13 18.40 9.97
C PRO A 190 12.03 17.77 11.03
N LEU A 191 13.32 18.01 10.93
CA LEU A 191 14.33 17.48 11.86
C LEU A 191 14.80 18.58 12.81
N PRO A 192 15.32 18.23 14.02
CA PRO A 192 15.93 19.19 14.92
C PRO A 192 17.19 19.81 14.29
N GLU A 193 17.49 21.07 14.65
CA GLU A 193 18.66 21.78 14.14
C GLU A 193 19.98 21.11 14.53
N ASN A 194 20.03 20.54 15.74
CA ASN A 194 21.20 19.84 16.26
C ASN A 194 20.90 18.35 16.39
N ILE A 195 21.60 17.52 15.64
CA ILE A 195 21.47 16.06 15.70
C ILE A 195 22.72 15.49 16.36
N TYR A 196 22.54 14.85 17.53
CA TYR A 196 23.62 14.20 18.26
C TYR A 196 23.81 12.74 17.86
N THR A 197 22.71 12.02 17.62
CA THR A 197 22.78 10.64 17.18
C THR A 197 21.82 10.38 16.02
N LEU A 198 22.22 9.45 15.18
CA LEU A 198 21.43 8.98 14.04
C LEU A 198 21.42 7.45 14.06
N GLN A 199 20.24 6.85 14.04
CA GLN A 199 20.08 5.41 14.12
C GLN A 199 19.15 4.90 13.02
N VAL A 200 19.54 3.79 12.38
CA VAL A 200 18.67 3.01 11.50
C VAL A 200 17.82 2.08 12.36
N ASN A 201 16.52 2.11 12.14
CA ASN A 201 15.56 1.23 12.80
C ASN A 201 15.18 0.05 11.90
N ASP A 202 14.97 0.30 10.61
CA ASP A 202 14.64 -0.72 9.61
C ASP A 202 14.94 -0.19 8.19
N ALA A 203 15.04 -1.09 7.20
CA ALA A 203 15.27 -0.72 5.80
C ALA A 203 14.72 -1.76 4.83
N CYS A 204 14.31 -1.30 3.65
CA CYS A 204 13.98 -2.16 2.52
C CYS A 204 14.38 -1.52 1.19
N LEU A 205 14.37 -2.33 0.13
CA LEU A 205 14.58 -1.83 -1.23
C LEU A 205 13.28 -1.20 -1.75
N ALA A 206 13.39 0.00 -2.30
CA ALA A 206 12.41 0.59 -3.20
C ALA A 206 12.91 0.43 -4.65
N ASP A 207 12.11 0.78 -5.66
CA ASP A 207 12.43 0.46 -7.06
C ASP A 207 13.82 0.90 -7.51
N ASP A 208 14.23 2.12 -7.18
CA ASP A 208 15.53 2.71 -7.51
C ASP A 208 16.27 3.28 -6.29
N ALA A 209 15.75 3.07 -5.09
CA ALA A 209 16.25 3.63 -3.85
C ALA A 209 16.17 2.62 -2.68
N LEU A 210 16.72 3.01 -1.55
CA LEU A 210 16.50 2.39 -0.24
C LEU A 210 15.51 3.27 0.54
N LEU A 211 14.49 2.63 1.07
CA LEU A 211 13.59 3.22 2.07
C LEU A 211 14.11 2.81 3.44
N ILE A 212 14.44 3.79 4.27
CA ILE A 212 15.07 3.57 5.56
C ILE A 212 14.26 4.29 6.64
N ASP A 213 13.80 3.54 7.63
CA ASP A 213 13.20 4.10 8.84
C ASP A 213 14.30 4.38 9.84
N MET A 214 14.35 5.60 10.32
CA MET A 214 15.43 6.12 11.16
C MET A 214 14.87 6.87 12.36
N CYS A 215 15.72 7.11 13.34
CA CYS A 215 15.48 8.14 14.35
C CYS A 215 16.75 8.95 14.58
N CYS A 216 16.56 10.20 14.97
CA CYS A 216 17.63 11.06 15.47
C CYS A 216 17.28 11.60 16.86
N THR A 217 18.30 12.06 17.60
CA THR A 217 18.08 12.75 18.86
C THR A 217 18.88 14.05 18.91
N ASP A 218 18.31 15.06 19.53
CA ASP A 218 18.95 16.32 19.89
C ASP A 218 19.50 16.31 21.33
N GLY A 219 19.46 15.14 21.99
CA GLY A 219 19.88 14.94 23.37
C GLY A 219 18.70 14.89 24.36
N GLU A 220 17.57 15.47 24.02
CA GLU A 220 16.36 15.48 24.85
C GLU A 220 15.23 14.68 24.24
N ARG A 221 15.09 14.77 22.90
CA ARG A 221 13.96 14.20 22.15
C ARG A 221 14.43 13.25 21.08
N ILE A 222 13.71 12.11 20.95
CA ILE A 222 13.85 11.19 19.82
C ILE A 222 12.85 11.56 18.75
N THR A 223 13.35 11.85 17.56
CA THR A 223 12.52 12.18 16.38
C THR A 223 12.62 11.05 15.34
N PRO A 224 11.54 10.26 15.17
CA PRO A 224 11.51 9.26 14.11
C PRO A 224 11.27 9.91 12.74
N PHE A 225 11.90 9.39 11.70
CA PHE A 225 11.69 9.83 10.33
C PHE A 225 11.97 8.70 9.34
N THR A 226 11.47 8.85 8.12
CA THR A 226 11.75 7.94 7.02
C THR A 226 12.51 8.71 5.94
N THR A 227 13.53 8.08 5.38
CA THR A 227 14.30 8.64 4.25
C THR A 227 14.27 7.70 3.05
N LEU A 228 14.27 8.29 1.86
CA LEU A 228 14.40 7.59 0.59
C LEU A 228 15.69 8.06 -0.09
N VAL A 229 16.65 7.15 -0.27
CA VAL A 229 18.00 7.50 -0.75
C VAL A 229 18.49 6.51 -1.80
N ALA A 230 19.07 7.04 -2.88
CA ALA A 230 19.68 6.20 -3.91
C ALA A 230 20.96 5.51 -3.36
N PRO A 231 21.18 4.21 -3.66
CA PRO A 231 22.29 3.43 -3.10
C PRO A 231 23.68 4.01 -3.41
N ASP A 232 23.82 4.68 -4.53
CA ASP A 232 25.08 5.29 -4.94
C ASP A 232 25.47 6.51 -4.07
N ARG A 233 24.49 7.16 -3.45
CA ARG A 233 24.71 8.28 -2.53
C ARG A 233 25.25 7.84 -1.16
N ILE A 234 25.03 6.58 -0.80
CA ILE A 234 25.42 6.00 0.50
C ILE A 234 26.26 4.73 0.31
N ARG A 235 27.05 4.65 -0.75
CA ARG A 235 27.81 3.42 -1.14
C ARG A 235 28.63 2.79 -0.03
N SER A 236 29.19 3.60 0.86
CA SER A 236 30.08 3.12 1.93
C SER A 236 29.38 2.25 2.94
N ILE A 237 28.06 2.41 3.09
CA ILE A 237 27.23 1.65 4.04
C ILE A 237 26.34 0.60 3.39
N VAL A 238 26.27 0.57 2.07
CA VAL A 238 25.45 -0.41 1.31
C VAL A 238 26.17 -1.74 1.19
N THR A 239 25.45 -2.86 1.36
CA THR A 239 25.98 -4.20 1.20
C THR A 239 26.04 -4.64 -0.26
N LYS A 240 26.68 -5.78 -0.53
CA LYS A 240 26.68 -6.39 -1.87
C LYS A 240 25.30 -6.89 -2.30
N ASN A 241 24.43 -7.24 -1.34
CA ASN A 241 23.07 -7.70 -1.63
C ASN A 241 22.26 -6.62 -2.37
N VAL A 242 22.34 -5.37 -1.94
CA VAL A 242 21.63 -4.26 -2.61
C VAL A 242 22.03 -4.16 -4.07
N LYS A 243 23.35 -4.21 -4.37
CA LYS A 243 23.82 -4.15 -5.76
C LYS A 243 23.29 -5.32 -6.60
N ARG A 244 23.31 -6.54 -6.04
CA ARG A 244 22.81 -7.73 -6.72
C ARG A 244 21.31 -7.62 -6.99
N LEU A 245 20.52 -7.27 -5.99
CA LEU A 245 19.06 -7.22 -6.09
C LEU A 245 18.58 -6.08 -6.98
N MET A 246 19.25 -4.95 -6.97
CA MET A 246 18.88 -3.79 -7.78
C MET A 246 19.43 -3.82 -9.21
N SER A 247 20.15 -4.87 -9.61
CA SER A 247 20.65 -5.03 -10.98
C SER A 247 19.56 -5.44 -11.99
N GLY A 248 18.43 -5.99 -11.51
CA GLY A 248 17.30 -6.37 -12.34
C GLY A 248 16.50 -5.17 -12.90
N SER A 249 15.61 -5.43 -13.83
CA SER A 249 14.67 -4.43 -14.35
C SER A 249 13.56 -4.14 -13.34
N VAL A 250 13.21 -2.86 -13.20
CA VAL A 250 12.01 -2.48 -12.41
C VAL A 250 10.77 -3.05 -13.08
N THR A 251 9.93 -3.71 -12.29
CA THR A 251 8.67 -4.26 -12.78
C THR A 251 7.70 -3.10 -13.06
N LEU A 252 7.22 -3.02 -14.30
CA LEU A 252 6.27 -1.99 -14.67
C LEU A 252 4.94 -2.16 -13.92
N LEU A 253 4.25 -1.06 -13.65
CA LEU A 253 3.00 -1.07 -12.90
C LEU A 253 1.94 -2.01 -13.54
N ALA A 254 1.89 -2.06 -14.87
CA ALA A 254 1.01 -2.96 -15.61
C ALA A 254 1.34 -4.44 -15.40
N ASP A 255 2.60 -4.75 -15.09
CA ASP A 255 3.07 -6.11 -14.81
C ASP A 255 3.06 -6.42 -13.30
N GLN A 256 2.98 -5.39 -12.44
CA GLN A 256 2.96 -5.54 -10.99
C GLN A 256 1.64 -6.08 -10.46
N TYR A 257 0.53 -5.73 -11.10
CA TYR A 257 -0.79 -6.02 -10.55
C TYR A 257 -1.56 -7.00 -11.44
N MET A 258 -1.64 -8.25 -10.99
CA MET A 258 -2.67 -9.15 -11.48
C MET A 258 -3.87 -9.13 -10.55
N LEU A 259 -4.90 -8.59 -11.09
CA LEU A 259 -6.19 -8.56 -10.43
C LEU A 259 -6.80 -9.96 -10.44
N PRO A 260 -7.44 -10.42 -9.35
CA PRO A 260 -7.96 -11.78 -9.27
C PRO A 260 -9.01 -12.03 -10.35
N THR A 261 -8.93 -13.18 -10.98
CA THR A 261 -9.88 -13.60 -12.04
C THR A 261 -11.18 -14.17 -11.48
N ARG A 262 -11.30 -14.32 -10.16
CA ARG A 262 -12.53 -14.68 -9.46
C ARG A 262 -12.75 -13.75 -8.28
N VAL A 263 -13.92 -13.09 -8.25
CA VAL A 263 -14.34 -12.17 -7.19
C VAL A 263 -15.79 -12.46 -6.85
N ASP A 264 -16.07 -12.72 -5.57
CA ASP A 264 -17.42 -13.07 -5.08
C ASP A 264 -18.07 -14.27 -5.79
N GLY A 265 -17.26 -15.21 -6.28
CA GLY A 265 -17.72 -16.37 -7.05
C GLY A 265 -17.85 -16.13 -8.55
N ASP A 266 -17.85 -14.89 -9.00
CA ASP A 266 -17.94 -14.50 -10.40
C ASP A 266 -16.58 -14.55 -11.10
N THR A 267 -16.58 -14.91 -12.37
CA THR A 267 -15.38 -14.73 -13.23
C THR A 267 -15.24 -13.26 -13.58
N VAL A 268 -14.04 -12.71 -13.39
CA VAL A 268 -13.69 -11.33 -13.75
C VAL A 268 -12.49 -11.38 -14.70
N TYR A 269 -12.65 -10.75 -15.84
CA TYR A 269 -11.63 -10.76 -16.89
C TYR A 269 -10.68 -9.57 -16.71
N THR A 270 -9.42 -9.81 -16.93
CA THR A 270 -8.39 -8.75 -17.04
C THR A 270 -8.20 -8.26 -18.48
N HIS A 271 -8.83 -8.96 -19.43
CA HIS A 271 -8.87 -8.65 -20.87
C HIS A 271 -10.30 -8.71 -21.35
N ALA A 272 -10.61 -7.87 -22.30
CA ALA A 272 -11.88 -7.90 -23.00
C ALA A 272 -11.66 -7.67 -24.50
N ASP A 273 -12.49 -8.27 -25.34
CA ASP A 273 -12.48 -8.01 -26.79
C ASP A 273 -12.82 -6.56 -27.08
N GLN A 274 -13.76 -6.02 -26.30
CA GLN A 274 -14.06 -4.60 -26.22
C GLN A 274 -13.95 -4.15 -24.76
N ALA A 275 -13.12 -3.13 -24.52
CA ALA A 275 -12.92 -2.58 -23.20
C ALA A 275 -14.19 -1.90 -22.67
N PRO A 276 -14.45 -1.94 -21.34
CA PRO A 276 -15.45 -1.09 -20.73
C PRO A 276 -15.19 0.38 -21.05
N ARG A 277 -16.25 1.11 -21.31
CA ARG A 277 -16.15 2.52 -21.69
C ARG A 277 -17.08 3.39 -20.84
N PHE A 278 -16.54 4.49 -20.34
CA PHE A 278 -17.34 5.51 -19.68
C PHE A 278 -18.23 6.20 -20.75
N ASP A 279 -19.52 6.06 -20.61
CA ASP A 279 -20.50 6.60 -21.55
C ASP A 279 -21.67 7.20 -20.75
N PHE A 280 -21.53 8.43 -20.35
CA PHE A 280 -22.56 9.11 -19.58
C PHE A 280 -22.90 10.46 -20.22
N ASN A 281 -24.02 10.51 -20.93
CA ASN A 281 -24.55 11.72 -21.59
C ASN A 281 -23.52 12.44 -22.48
N GLY A 282 -22.62 11.70 -23.13
CA GLY A 282 -21.55 12.28 -23.96
C GLY A 282 -20.44 12.97 -23.16
N GLU A 283 -20.46 12.87 -21.83
CA GLU A 283 -19.40 13.41 -20.97
C GLU A 283 -18.19 12.50 -20.94
N SER A 284 -16.99 13.08 -21.01
CA SER A 284 -15.77 12.31 -20.80
C SER A 284 -15.55 11.98 -19.33
N LEU A 285 -14.90 10.85 -19.04
CA LEU A 285 -14.52 10.46 -17.67
C LEU A 285 -13.70 11.55 -16.99
N MET A 286 -12.84 12.25 -17.75
CA MET A 286 -12.04 13.38 -17.26
C MET A 286 -12.91 14.50 -16.72
N ASN A 287 -13.91 14.93 -17.50
CA ASN A 287 -14.81 16.00 -17.10
C ASN A 287 -15.67 15.58 -15.90
N TYR A 288 -16.13 14.34 -15.90
CA TYR A 288 -16.85 13.77 -14.76
C TYR A 288 -16.02 13.83 -13.48
N LEU A 289 -14.76 13.35 -13.51
CA LEU A 289 -13.88 13.36 -12.35
C LEU A 289 -13.52 14.78 -11.91
N ALA A 290 -13.20 15.67 -12.86
CA ALA A 290 -12.86 17.05 -12.54
C ALA A 290 -14.01 17.79 -11.83
N ARG A 291 -15.27 17.44 -12.15
CA ARG A 291 -16.45 18.00 -11.51
C ARG A 291 -16.78 17.36 -10.17
N ASN A 292 -16.55 16.07 -10.02
CA ASN A 292 -17.00 15.28 -8.87
C ASN A 292 -15.93 15.08 -7.79
N LEU A 293 -14.64 15.30 -8.09
CA LEU A 293 -13.57 15.21 -7.10
C LEU A 293 -13.54 16.45 -6.21
N ARG A 294 -13.58 16.22 -4.90
CA ARG A 294 -13.53 17.25 -3.86
C ARG A 294 -12.16 17.21 -3.19
N LEU A 295 -11.13 17.61 -3.92
CA LEU A 295 -9.75 17.59 -3.43
C LEU A 295 -9.45 18.89 -2.65
N ASP A 296 -8.85 18.74 -1.47
CA ASP A 296 -8.36 19.89 -0.70
C ASP A 296 -7.16 20.51 -1.45
N PRO A 297 -7.23 21.81 -1.82
CA PRO A 297 -6.13 22.49 -2.51
C PRO A 297 -4.81 22.42 -1.73
N ARG A 298 -4.86 22.48 -0.40
CA ARG A 298 -3.68 22.41 0.45
C ARG A 298 -3.03 21.01 0.41
N ALA A 299 -3.84 19.95 0.27
CA ALA A 299 -3.31 18.60 0.11
C ALA A 299 -2.58 18.44 -1.22
N ILE A 300 -3.09 19.09 -2.29
CA ILE A 300 -2.49 19.06 -3.62
C ILE A 300 -1.17 19.86 -3.66
N GLU A 301 -1.12 21.02 -3.01
CA GLU A 301 0.10 21.84 -2.94
C GLU A 301 1.27 21.13 -2.28
N ARG A 302 1.01 20.18 -1.38
CA ARG A 302 2.02 19.38 -0.67
C ARG A 302 2.48 18.15 -1.45
N LEU A 303 1.84 17.81 -2.57
CA LEU A 303 2.23 16.66 -3.37
C LEU A 303 3.57 16.92 -4.09
N PRO A 304 4.41 15.88 -4.24
CA PRO A 304 5.56 15.97 -5.10
C PRO A 304 5.13 16.19 -6.56
N ALA A 305 6.01 16.79 -7.37
CA ALA A 305 5.75 16.96 -8.79
C ALA A 305 5.56 15.58 -9.46
N GLY A 306 4.48 15.45 -10.24
CA GLY A 306 4.15 14.20 -10.92
C GLY A 306 3.50 13.14 -10.02
N ALA A 307 3.01 13.52 -8.84
CA ALA A 307 2.26 12.61 -7.98
C ALA A 307 1.10 11.96 -8.74
N ARG A 308 0.99 10.65 -8.61
CA ARG A 308 -0.07 9.86 -9.25
C ARG A 308 -0.73 8.94 -8.24
N ALA A 309 -2.01 8.70 -8.45
CA ALA A 309 -2.75 7.63 -7.82
C ALA A 309 -3.24 6.66 -8.89
N VAL A 310 -3.38 5.39 -8.54
CA VAL A 310 -4.00 4.40 -9.43
C VAL A 310 -5.09 3.71 -8.64
N ILE A 311 -6.30 3.71 -9.18
CA ILE A 311 -7.42 2.93 -8.67
C ILE A 311 -7.76 1.81 -9.64
N ALA A 312 -8.18 0.67 -9.11
CA ALA A 312 -8.76 -0.41 -9.90
C ALA A 312 -10.20 -0.65 -9.45
N PHE A 313 -11.03 -1.08 -10.37
CA PHE A 313 -12.42 -1.44 -10.12
C PHE A 313 -12.93 -2.42 -11.19
N ILE A 314 -13.97 -3.15 -10.87
CA ILE A 314 -14.64 -4.02 -11.83
C ILE A 314 -15.78 -3.21 -12.45
N VAL A 315 -15.86 -3.20 -13.78
CA VAL A 315 -17.09 -2.87 -14.49
C VAL A 315 -17.79 -4.20 -14.75
N ASP A 316 -18.94 -4.40 -14.12
CA ASP A 316 -19.68 -5.64 -14.28
C ASP A 316 -20.43 -5.71 -15.63
N ALA A 317 -21.01 -6.86 -15.93
CA ALA A 317 -21.72 -7.07 -17.19
C ALA A 317 -22.94 -6.16 -17.40
N SER A 318 -23.41 -5.49 -16.35
CA SER A 318 -24.47 -4.48 -16.39
C SER A 318 -23.92 -3.04 -16.42
N GLY A 319 -22.59 -2.86 -16.39
CA GLY A 319 -21.93 -1.58 -16.45
C GLY A 319 -21.69 -0.93 -15.08
N HIS A 320 -22.08 -1.54 -13.97
CA HIS A 320 -21.89 -0.95 -12.65
C HIS A 320 -20.47 -1.16 -12.13
N ILE A 321 -19.99 -0.18 -11.35
CA ILE A 321 -18.70 -0.25 -10.69
C ILE A 321 -18.81 -1.15 -9.44
N ARG A 322 -17.93 -2.17 -9.38
CA ARG A 322 -17.80 -3.05 -8.22
C ARG A 322 -16.36 -3.07 -7.72
N ARG A 323 -16.19 -3.33 -6.44
CA ARG A 323 -14.88 -3.53 -5.77
C ARG A 323 -13.82 -2.47 -6.11
N PRO A 324 -14.11 -1.17 -6.05
CA PRO A 324 -13.07 -0.18 -6.25
C PRO A 324 -12.00 -0.30 -5.16
N CYS A 325 -10.74 -0.25 -5.55
CA CYS A 325 -9.58 -0.33 -4.65
C CYS A 325 -8.47 0.61 -5.11
N VAL A 326 -7.63 1.05 -4.18
CA VAL A 326 -6.44 1.85 -4.48
C VAL A 326 -5.28 0.91 -4.76
N VAL A 327 -4.74 0.98 -5.96
CA VAL A 327 -3.57 0.20 -6.41
C VAL A 327 -2.28 0.95 -6.09
N SER A 328 -2.25 2.25 -6.31
CA SER A 328 -1.14 3.12 -5.93
C SER A 328 -1.68 4.37 -5.25
N SER A 329 -1.18 4.63 -4.07
CA SER A 329 -1.60 5.77 -3.24
C SER A 329 -0.85 7.04 -3.61
N ALA A 330 -1.57 8.17 -3.67
CA ALA A 330 -0.94 9.48 -3.66
C ALA A 330 -0.85 10.02 -2.22
N THR A 331 -2.00 10.10 -1.55
CA THR A 331 -2.13 10.37 -0.10
C THR A 331 -3.43 9.78 0.40
N PRO A 332 -3.57 9.46 1.70
CA PRO A 332 -4.80 8.91 2.25
C PRO A 332 -6.05 9.77 2.00
N GLY A 333 -5.90 11.10 1.97
CA GLY A 333 -7.00 12.02 1.69
C GLY A 333 -7.46 11.95 0.24
N ILE A 334 -6.51 11.92 -0.69
CA ILE A 334 -6.79 11.80 -2.12
C ILE A 334 -7.38 10.42 -2.43
N ASP A 335 -6.81 9.37 -1.85
CA ASP A 335 -7.29 8.00 -2.05
C ASP A 335 -8.75 7.83 -1.64
N ARG A 336 -9.14 8.35 -0.45
CA ARG A 336 -10.55 8.34 0.00
C ARG A 336 -11.47 9.06 -0.98
N GLU A 337 -11.03 10.18 -1.49
CA GLU A 337 -11.84 10.96 -2.43
C GLU A 337 -11.97 10.27 -3.80
N LEU A 338 -10.89 9.65 -4.29
CA LEU A 338 -10.94 8.85 -5.51
C LEU A 338 -11.85 7.63 -5.36
N MET A 339 -11.79 6.96 -4.20
CA MET A 339 -12.67 5.83 -3.90
C MET A 339 -14.14 6.26 -3.80
N ARG A 340 -14.41 7.43 -3.19
CA ARG A 340 -15.77 8.02 -3.16
C ARG A 340 -16.25 8.29 -4.58
N ALA A 341 -15.45 8.97 -5.39
CA ALA A 341 -15.80 9.31 -6.77
C ALA A 341 -16.04 8.06 -7.62
N ALA A 342 -15.21 7.03 -7.48
CA ALA A 342 -15.36 5.76 -8.19
C ALA A 342 -16.71 5.08 -7.86
N ARG A 343 -17.11 5.05 -6.59
CA ARG A 343 -18.39 4.46 -6.16
C ARG A 343 -19.62 5.22 -6.66
N LEU A 344 -19.46 6.51 -6.96
CA LEU A 344 -20.53 7.36 -7.46
C LEU A 344 -20.55 7.46 -8.99
N MET A 345 -19.65 6.78 -9.70
CA MET A 345 -19.68 6.77 -11.16
C MET A 345 -20.99 6.17 -11.66
N PRO A 346 -21.60 6.80 -12.69
CA PRO A 346 -22.74 6.20 -13.38
C PRO A 346 -22.33 4.88 -14.06
N ALA A 347 -23.32 4.14 -14.54
CA ALA A 347 -23.07 2.91 -15.28
C ALA A 347 -22.24 3.20 -16.55
N TRP A 348 -21.29 2.32 -16.82
CA TRP A 348 -20.42 2.30 -18.00
C TRP A 348 -21.02 1.43 -19.09
N ALA A 349 -20.62 1.62 -20.32
CA ALA A 349 -20.78 0.59 -21.33
C ALA A 349 -19.90 -0.62 -20.94
N PRO A 350 -20.48 -1.82 -20.69
CA PRO A 350 -19.71 -2.97 -20.21
C PRO A 350 -18.71 -3.45 -21.26
N GLY A 351 -17.63 -4.06 -20.80
CA GLY A 351 -16.71 -4.78 -21.69
C GLY A 351 -17.33 -6.07 -22.20
N THR A 352 -16.83 -6.59 -23.32
CA THR A 352 -17.29 -7.85 -23.90
C THR A 352 -16.18 -8.88 -24.01
N VAL A 353 -16.51 -10.15 -23.78
CA VAL A 353 -15.66 -11.31 -23.98
C VAL A 353 -16.47 -12.35 -24.75
N GLY A 354 -15.95 -12.82 -25.90
CA GLY A 354 -16.69 -13.69 -26.79
C GLY A 354 -18.00 -13.07 -27.31
N GLY A 355 -18.03 -11.75 -27.49
CA GLY A 355 -19.20 -10.98 -27.93
C GLY A 355 -20.30 -10.81 -26.86
N LYS A 356 -20.09 -11.24 -25.62
CA LYS A 356 -21.06 -11.11 -24.52
C LYS A 356 -20.55 -10.12 -23.45
N PRO A 357 -21.44 -9.33 -22.84
CA PRO A 357 -21.08 -8.50 -21.70
C PRO A 357 -20.44 -9.33 -20.58
N ALA A 358 -19.36 -8.82 -19.99
CA ALA A 358 -18.59 -9.54 -19.00
C ALA A 358 -18.13 -8.60 -17.87
N ASN A 359 -17.82 -9.19 -16.72
CA ASN A 359 -17.16 -8.46 -15.62
C ASN A 359 -15.69 -8.25 -15.98
N VAL A 360 -15.24 -7.00 -16.04
CA VAL A 360 -13.89 -6.65 -16.50
C VAL A 360 -13.23 -5.72 -15.51
N TRP A 361 -11.98 -6.02 -15.14
CA TRP A 361 -11.15 -5.12 -14.37
C TRP A 361 -10.71 -3.92 -15.20
N CYS A 362 -10.85 -2.75 -14.62
CA CYS A 362 -10.35 -1.48 -15.15
C CYS A 362 -9.34 -0.88 -14.18
N MET A 363 -8.22 -0.38 -14.70
CA MET A 363 -7.26 0.41 -13.95
C MET A 363 -7.31 1.86 -14.44
N LEU A 364 -7.37 2.79 -13.49
CA LEU A 364 -7.47 4.22 -13.77
C LEU A 364 -6.29 4.95 -13.12
N PRO A 365 -5.22 5.23 -13.87
CA PRO A 365 -4.13 6.07 -13.42
C PRO A 365 -4.54 7.55 -13.48
N ILE A 366 -4.36 8.26 -12.37
CA ILE A 366 -4.71 9.67 -12.21
C ILE A 366 -3.45 10.44 -11.84
N VAL A 367 -3.02 11.34 -12.72
CA VAL A 367 -1.91 12.24 -12.44
C VAL A 367 -2.45 13.55 -11.89
N LEU A 368 -1.92 13.93 -10.73
CA LEU A 368 -2.28 15.15 -10.03
C LEU A 368 -1.24 16.22 -10.37
N LYS A 369 -1.66 17.27 -11.05
CA LYS A 369 -0.81 18.42 -11.36
C LYS A 369 -1.24 19.63 -10.57
N LYS A 370 -0.24 20.38 -10.09
CA LYS A 370 -0.41 21.68 -9.44
C LYS A 370 -0.87 22.73 -10.43
#